data_c8ecc453e586c1f733b6ec4318ec4170
#
_entry.id   c8ecc453e586c1f733b6ec4318ec4170
#
_cell.length_a   1.000
_cell.length_b   1.000
_cell.length_c   1.000
_cell.angle_alpha   90.00
_cell.angle_beta   90.00
_cell.angle_gamma   90.00
#
_symmetry.space_group_name_H-M   'P 1'
#
loop_
_entity.id
_entity.type
_entity.pdbx_description
1 polymer ?
#
loop_
_entity_poly.entity_id
_entity_poly.type
_entity_poly.pdbx_seq_one_letter_code
_entity_poly.pdbx_strand_id
1 'polypeptide(L)'
;ADKLSGGQRRLLMFILTLVGKPEFLILDEPTAGMDTSTRQRFWEIVEKLKNDGVTILYSSHYIEEVEHTAERIFVLDKGHLLKDTTAHAMRAEEPEKYFTLPTKLKSAIEKIPDVYDLKIQRDCIEFTTKDGEKVWKILQENGATFKDLEVSNRTLLTSLFMSTGKYDEIERDDGTAKKRRKK
;
A
#
# COMPACT_ATOMS: atom_id res chain seq x y z
N ALA A 1 -12.13 24.04 21.10
CA ALA A 1 -12.15 23.27 19.82
C ALA A 1 -11.57 24.07 18.64
N ASP A 2 -11.66 25.40 18.64
CA ASP A 2 -11.30 26.24 17.49
C ASP A 2 -9.79 26.33 17.16
N LYS A 3 -8.94 25.88 18.08
CA LYS A 3 -7.46 25.86 17.91
C LYS A 3 -6.89 24.51 17.48
N LEU A 4 -7.74 23.48 17.31
CA LEU A 4 -7.30 22.15 16.90
C LEU A 4 -7.18 22.08 15.38
N SER A 5 -6.12 21.36 14.88
CA SER A 5 -6.03 20.99 13.48
C SER A 5 -7.18 20.04 13.10
N GLY A 6 -7.45 19.90 11.80
CA GLY A 6 -8.47 18.96 11.32
C GLY A 6 -8.26 17.54 11.83
N GLY A 7 -7.01 17.05 11.76
CA GLY A 7 -6.64 15.73 12.26
C GLY A 7 -6.79 15.59 13.78
N GLN A 8 -6.38 16.60 14.55
CA GLN A 8 -6.56 16.61 16.01
C GLN A 8 -8.04 16.60 16.40
N ARG A 9 -8.88 17.33 15.67
CA ARG A 9 -10.33 17.33 15.91
C ARG A 9 -10.91 15.93 15.64
N ARG A 10 -10.49 15.29 14.55
CA ARG A 10 -10.93 13.94 14.20
C ARG A 10 -10.50 12.90 15.24
N LEU A 11 -9.24 12.98 15.70
CA LEU A 11 -8.75 12.13 16.77
C LEU A 11 -9.54 12.34 18.08
N LEU A 12 -9.85 13.58 18.43
CA LEU A 12 -10.68 13.89 19.59
C LEU A 12 -12.09 13.29 19.46
N MET A 13 -12.73 13.42 18.29
CA MET A 13 -14.04 12.81 18.05
C MET A 13 -14.00 11.30 18.19
N PHE A 14 -12.96 10.65 17.66
CA PHE A 14 -12.74 9.21 17.85
C PHE A 14 -12.60 8.85 19.33
N ILE A 15 -11.77 9.57 20.10
CA ILE A 15 -11.60 9.30 21.54
C ILE A 15 -12.93 9.46 22.30
N LEU A 16 -13.78 10.39 21.93
CA LEU A 16 -15.11 10.57 22.53
C LEU A 16 -16.03 9.36 22.30
N THR A 17 -15.89 8.65 21.18
CA THR A 17 -16.68 7.43 20.94
C THR A 17 -16.29 6.29 21.89
N LEU A 18 -15.09 6.34 22.49
CA LEU A 18 -14.59 5.30 23.40
C LEU A 18 -15.10 5.46 24.83
N VAL A 19 -15.72 6.58 25.19
CA VAL A 19 -16.21 6.84 26.55
C VAL A 19 -17.23 5.80 27.01
N GLY A 20 -18.04 5.27 26.09
CA GLY A 20 -19.02 4.23 26.34
C GLY A 20 -18.46 2.79 26.45
N LYS A 21 -17.13 2.61 26.34
CA LYS A 21 -16.47 1.30 26.28
C LYS A 21 -17.14 0.36 25.26
N PRO A 22 -17.20 0.72 23.98
CA PRO A 22 -17.87 -0.09 22.98
C PRO A 22 -17.13 -1.41 22.75
N GLU A 23 -17.85 -2.48 22.54
CA GLU A 23 -17.30 -3.78 22.10
C GLU A 23 -17.12 -3.87 20.59
N PHE A 24 -17.80 -2.98 19.85
CA PHE A 24 -17.76 -2.91 18.39
C PHE A 24 -17.71 -1.45 17.91
N LEU A 25 -16.80 -1.16 16.98
CA LEU A 25 -16.62 0.15 16.36
C LEU A 25 -16.77 0.06 14.84
N ILE A 26 -17.49 1.01 14.25
CA ILE A 26 -17.54 1.23 12.80
C ILE A 26 -16.94 2.60 12.51
N LEU A 27 -15.91 2.63 11.66
CA LEU A 27 -15.15 3.82 11.34
C LEU A 27 -15.10 4.01 9.82
N ASP A 28 -15.56 5.16 9.35
CA ASP A 28 -15.51 5.50 7.92
C ASP A 28 -14.36 6.46 7.67
N GLU A 29 -13.37 6.02 6.85
CA GLU A 29 -12.16 6.79 6.51
C GLU A 29 -11.52 7.49 7.73
N PRO A 30 -11.21 6.77 8.82
CA PRO A 30 -10.89 7.39 10.11
C PRO A 30 -9.65 8.27 10.09
N THR A 31 -8.68 8.00 9.23
CA THR A 31 -7.39 8.70 9.15
C THR A 31 -7.33 9.78 8.08
N ALA A 32 -8.40 9.96 7.29
CA ALA A 32 -8.43 10.95 6.22
C ALA A 32 -8.18 12.36 6.75
N GLY A 33 -7.21 13.06 6.14
CA GLY A 33 -6.81 14.42 6.53
C GLY A 33 -6.00 14.53 7.83
N MET A 34 -5.54 13.40 8.38
CA MET A 34 -4.58 13.40 9.49
C MET A 34 -3.15 13.55 8.95
N ASP A 35 -2.32 14.30 9.67
CA ASP A 35 -0.88 14.29 9.48
C ASP A 35 -0.29 12.95 9.99
N THR A 36 0.94 12.65 9.58
CA THR A 36 1.61 11.38 9.89
C THR A 36 1.65 11.08 11.39
N SER A 37 1.93 12.07 12.23
CA SER A 37 2.06 11.88 13.69
C SER A 37 0.71 11.59 14.34
N THR A 38 -0.35 12.29 13.90
CA THR A 38 -1.71 12.09 14.39
C THR A 38 -2.26 10.73 13.95
N ARG A 39 -1.96 10.33 12.72
CA ARG A 39 -2.32 9.02 12.14
C ARG A 39 -1.67 7.88 12.90
N GLN A 40 -0.38 8.00 13.20
CA GLN A 40 0.31 6.99 14.00
C GLN A 40 -0.32 6.81 15.39
N ARG A 41 -0.63 7.92 16.08
CA ARG A 41 -1.31 7.86 17.38
C ARG A 41 -2.70 7.22 17.31
N PHE A 42 -3.44 7.48 16.23
CA PHE A 42 -4.73 6.85 16.00
C PHE A 42 -4.58 5.33 15.93
N TRP A 43 -3.64 4.81 15.14
CA TRP A 43 -3.41 3.37 15.00
C TRP A 43 -2.86 2.73 16.27
N GLU A 44 -2.06 3.43 17.05
CA GLU A 44 -1.64 2.95 18.39
C GLU A 44 -2.82 2.76 19.35
N ILE A 45 -3.83 3.62 19.28
CA ILE A 45 -5.06 3.47 20.07
C ILE A 45 -5.89 2.30 19.56
N VAL A 46 -6.04 2.19 18.24
CA VAL A 46 -6.76 1.08 17.60
C VAL A 46 -6.15 -0.27 17.99
N GLU A 47 -4.82 -0.38 17.97
CA GLU A 47 -4.12 -1.62 18.34
C GLU A 47 -4.37 -2.00 19.82
N LYS A 48 -4.38 -1.01 20.72
CA LYS A 48 -4.74 -1.27 22.14
C LYS A 48 -6.17 -1.77 22.28
N LEU A 49 -7.11 -1.16 21.57
CA LEU A 49 -8.51 -1.57 21.60
C LEU A 49 -8.70 -3.00 21.06
N LYS A 50 -7.99 -3.38 20.00
CA LYS A 50 -7.97 -4.76 19.48
C LYS A 50 -7.47 -5.74 20.55
N ASN A 51 -6.36 -5.40 21.20
CA ASN A 51 -5.79 -6.22 22.28
C ASN A 51 -6.72 -6.34 23.50
N ASP A 52 -7.56 -5.33 23.73
CA ASP A 52 -8.62 -5.34 24.75
C ASP A 52 -9.90 -6.08 24.29
N GLY A 53 -9.89 -6.66 23.09
CA GLY A 53 -10.99 -7.47 22.54
C GLY A 53 -12.08 -6.69 21.80
N VAL A 54 -11.87 -5.42 21.49
CA VAL A 54 -12.82 -4.62 20.72
C VAL A 54 -12.77 -5.01 19.24
N THR A 55 -13.91 -5.31 18.65
CA THR A 55 -14.03 -5.54 17.20
C THR A 55 -14.13 -4.23 16.44
N ILE A 56 -13.29 -4.03 15.45
CA ILE A 56 -13.22 -2.77 14.71
C ILE A 56 -13.40 -3.04 13.21
N LEU A 57 -14.44 -2.46 12.62
CA LEU A 57 -14.66 -2.41 11.18
C LEU A 57 -14.37 -0.99 10.69
N TYR A 58 -13.47 -0.84 9.72
CA TYR A 58 -13.19 0.46 9.13
C TYR A 58 -13.10 0.40 7.61
N SER A 59 -13.45 1.51 6.97
CA SER A 59 -13.17 1.74 5.56
C SER A 59 -11.88 2.54 5.42
N SER A 60 -11.11 2.32 4.35
CA SER A 60 -9.97 3.16 3.98
C SER A 60 -9.67 3.02 2.48
N HIS A 61 -9.20 4.11 1.88
CA HIS A 61 -8.60 4.11 0.57
C HIS A 61 -7.05 4.11 0.66
N TYR A 62 -6.49 4.21 1.85
CA TYR A 62 -5.05 4.09 2.11
C TYR A 62 -4.67 2.62 2.24
N ILE A 63 -4.20 2.07 1.17
CA ILE A 63 -3.89 0.66 0.99
C ILE A 63 -2.84 0.16 1.99
N GLU A 64 -1.78 0.95 2.14
CA GLU A 64 -0.68 0.63 3.05
C GLU A 64 -1.16 0.51 4.51
N GLU A 65 -2.13 1.35 4.92
CA GLU A 65 -2.71 1.24 6.26
C GLU A 65 -3.44 -0.10 6.42
N VAL A 66 -4.29 -0.45 5.45
CA VAL A 66 -5.06 -1.70 5.49
C VAL A 66 -4.13 -2.92 5.55
N GLU A 67 -3.07 -2.93 4.75
CA GLU A 67 -2.08 -4.02 4.74
C GLU A 67 -1.39 -4.23 6.09
N HIS A 68 -1.17 -3.15 6.85
CA HIS A 68 -0.44 -3.22 8.12
C HIS A 68 -1.34 -3.37 9.34
N THR A 69 -2.60 -2.93 9.26
CA THR A 69 -3.46 -2.84 10.45
C THR A 69 -4.63 -3.81 10.46
N ALA A 70 -5.10 -4.24 9.27
CA ALA A 70 -6.25 -5.13 9.15
C ALA A 70 -5.86 -6.61 9.28
N GLU A 71 -6.59 -7.34 10.10
CA GLU A 71 -6.47 -8.80 10.19
C GLU A 71 -7.28 -9.51 9.09
N ARG A 72 -8.41 -8.91 8.70
CA ARG A 72 -9.30 -9.41 7.65
C ARG A 72 -9.69 -8.27 6.72
N ILE A 73 -9.69 -8.53 5.44
CA ILE A 73 -9.91 -7.52 4.39
C ILE A 73 -11.09 -7.94 3.53
N PHE A 74 -12.06 -7.05 3.41
CA PHE A 74 -13.17 -7.18 2.48
C PHE A 74 -12.98 -6.21 1.32
N VAL A 75 -12.93 -6.73 0.11
CA VAL A 75 -12.87 -5.92 -1.11
C VAL A 75 -14.27 -5.82 -1.69
N LEU A 76 -14.77 -4.59 -1.79
CA LEU A 76 -16.10 -4.29 -2.31
C LEU A 76 -15.99 -3.48 -3.59
N ASP A 77 -16.73 -3.86 -4.63
CA ASP A 77 -16.94 -3.04 -5.82
C ASP A 77 -18.42 -3.06 -6.22
N LYS A 78 -18.97 -1.88 -6.43
CA LYS A 78 -20.37 -1.67 -6.85
C LYS A 78 -21.41 -2.45 -6.02
N GLY A 79 -21.16 -2.55 -4.70
CA GLY A 79 -22.05 -3.24 -3.77
C GLY A 79 -21.88 -4.76 -3.71
N HIS A 80 -20.93 -5.33 -4.44
CA HIS A 80 -20.61 -6.75 -4.41
C HIS A 80 -19.32 -6.99 -3.64
N LEU A 81 -19.32 -8.03 -2.80
CA LEU A 81 -18.12 -8.54 -2.15
C LEU A 81 -17.29 -9.32 -3.19
N LEU A 82 -16.17 -8.76 -3.59
CA LEU A 82 -15.26 -9.40 -4.54
C LEU A 82 -14.30 -10.36 -3.85
N LYS A 83 -13.83 -10.01 -2.65
CA LYS A 83 -12.85 -10.81 -1.93
C LYS A 83 -13.01 -10.67 -0.43
N ASP A 84 -12.79 -11.76 0.27
CA ASP A 84 -12.72 -11.88 1.73
C ASP A 84 -11.41 -12.60 2.04
N THR A 85 -10.46 -11.92 2.68
CA THR A 85 -9.08 -12.39 2.75
C THR A 85 -8.32 -11.75 3.93
N THR A 86 -7.03 -12.03 4.01
CA THR A 86 -6.08 -11.38 4.92
C THR A 86 -4.94 -10.75 4.12
N ALA A 87 -4.24 -9.77 4.70
CA ALA A 87 -3.06 -9.16 4.05
C ALA A 87 -1.98 -10.21 3.72
N HIS A 88 -1.83 -11.22 4.57
CA HIS A 88 -0.88 -12.33 4.34
C HIS A 88 -1.29 -13.20 3.15
N ALA A 89 -2.55 -13.66 3.12
CA ALA A 89 -3.06 -14.50 2.03
C ALA A 89 -2.97 -13.76 0.69
N MET A 90 -3.35 -12.51 0.70
CA MET A 90 -3.25 -11.67 -0.49
C MET A 90 -1.81 -11.58 -1.01
N ARG A 91 -0.81 -11.30 -0.16
CA ARG A 91 0.61 -11.27 -0.57
C ARG A 91 1.12 -12.61 -1.08
N ALA A 92 0.59 -13.72 -0.56
CA ALA A 92 0.96 -15.06 -0.99
C ALA A 92 0.39 -15.43 -2.38
N GLU A 93 -0.75 -14.87 -2.74
CA GLU A 93 -1.39 -15.09 -4.05
C GLU A 93 -0.69 -14.34 -5.20
N GLU A 94 0.14 -13.32 -4.89
CA GLU A 94 0.83 -12.53 -5.90
C GLU A 94 2.21 -13.11 -6.21
N PRO A 95 2.38 -13.82 -7.32
CA PRO A 95 3.67 -14.35 -7.71
C PRO A 95 4.63 -13.25 -8.18
N GLU A 96 4.11 -12.07 -8.52
CA GLU A 96 4.89 -10.99 -9.11
C GLU A 96 5.70 -10.23 -8.05
N LYS A 97 7.00 -10.10 -8.32
CA LYS A 97 7.94 -9.31 -7.53
C LYS A 97 8.35 -8.07 -8.31
N TYR A 98 8.37 -6.96 -7.62
CA TYR A 98 8.84 -5.68 -8.14
C TYR A 98 10.30 -5.50 -7.72
N PHE A 99 11.16 -5.29 -8.71
CA PHE A 99 12.59 -5.09 -8.53
C PHE A 99 12.97 -3.67 -8.87
N THR A 100 13.76 -3.04 -8.00
CA THR A 100 14.43 -1.78 -8.27
C THR A 100 15.94 -1.99 -8.19
N LEU A 101 16.64 -1.63 -9.25
CA LEU A 101 18.07 -1.85 -9.42
C LEU A 101 18.77 -0.58 -9.90
N PRO A 102 20.05 -0.35 -9.57
CA PRO A 102 20.85 0.71 -10.16
C PRO A 102 21.10 0.45 -11.66
N THR A 103 21.21 1.53 -12.43
CA THR A 103 21.42 1.46 -13.90
C THR A 103 22.69 0.75 -14.34
N LYS A 104 23.69 0.62 -13.43
CA LYS A 104 24.91 -0.18 -13.69
C LYS A 104 24.63 -1.65 -14.04
N LEU A 105 23.48 -2.18 -13.62
CA LEU A 105 23.05 -3.57 -13.87
C LEU A 105 22.17 -3.74 -15.12
N LYS A 106 22.06 -2.71 -15.96
CA LYS A 106 21.23 -2.74 -17.16
C LYS A 106 21.52 -3.94 -18.08
N SER A 107 22.79 -4.24 -18.30
CA SER A 107 23.20 -5.36 -19.14
C SER A 107 22.80 -6.74 -18.59
N ALA A 108 22.59 -6.85 -17.28
CA ALA A 108 22.09 -8.07 -16.66
C ALA A 108 20.61 -8.27 -16.95
N ILE A 109 19.83 -7.19 -16.99
CA ILE A 109 18.39 -7.25 -17.22
C ILE A 109 18.05 -7.76 -18.63
N GLU A 110 18.84 -7.41 -19.63
CA GLU A 110 18.67 -7.91 -21.01
C GLU A 110 18.76 -9.43 -21.11
N LYS A 111 19.37 -10.09 -20.12
CA LYS A 111 19.50 -11.54 -20.02
C LYS A 111 18.39 -12.22 -19.22
N ILE A 112 17.53 -11.44 -18.57
CA ILE A 112 16.46 -11.95 -17.72
C ILE A 112 15.23 -12.22 -18.59
N PRO A 113 14.77 -13.46 -18.71
CA PRO A 113 13.49 -13.77 -19.32
C PRO A 113 12.35 -13.32 -18.40
N ASP A 114 11.19 -13.06 -18.99
CA ASP A 114 9.97 -12.75 -18.24
C ASP A 114 10.05 -11.49 -17.37
N VAL A 115 10.60 -10.42 -17.94
CA VAL A 115 10.57 -9.06 -17.36
C VAL A 115 9.36 -8.32 -17.91
N TYR A 116 8.56 -7.77 -17.01
CA TYR A 116 7.37 -6.99 -17.33
C TYR A 116 7.50 -5.57 -16.76
N ASP A 117 6.76 -4.62 -17.30
CA ASP A 117 6.68 -3.23 -16.82
C ASP A 117 8.05 -2.55 -16.66
N LEU A 118 8.99 -2.85 -17.56
CA LEU A 118 10.35 -2.31 -17.49
C LEU A 118 10.35 -0.78 -17.65
N LYS A 119 10.78 -0.08 -16.60
CA LYS A 119 10.99 1.37 -16.58
C LYS A 119 12.46 1.67 -16.29
N ILE A 120 13.09 2.47 -17.15
CA ILE A 120 14.47 2.93 -16.98
C ILE A 120 14.42 4.40 -16.63
N GLN A 121 14.84 4.74 -15.41
CA GLN A 121 14.99 6.10 -14.93
C GLN A 121 16.47 6.52 -14.94
N ARG A 122 16.78 7.75 -14.53
CA ARG A 122 18.17 8.25 -14.56
C ARG A 122 19.12 7.37 -13.73
N ASP A 123 18.69 6.98 -12.55
CA ASP A 123 19.54 6.32 -11.55
C ASP A 123 19.13 4.88 -11.22
N CYS A 124 17.93 4.48 -11.63
CA CYS A 124 17.39 3.15 -11.33
C CYS A 124 16.64 2.54 -12.51
N ILE A 125 16.48 1.24 -12.43
CA ILE A 125 15.71 0.42 -13.34
C ILE A 125 14.69 -0.34 -12.50
N GLU A 126 13.45 -0.25 -12.88
CA GLU A 126 12.31 -0.87 -12.22
C GLU A 126 11.67 -1.87 -13.17
N PHE A 127 11.33 -3.04 -12.66
CA PHE A 127 10.61 -4.05 -13.44
C PHE A 127 9.91 -5.04 -12.54
N THR A 128 8.97 -5.78 -13.11
CA THR A 128 8.21 -6.84 -12.47
C THR A 128 8.59 -8.19 -13.05
N THR A 129 8.60 -9.23 -12.24
CA THR A 129 8.82 -10.62 -12.67
C THR A 129 8.00 -11.59 -11.83
N LYS A 130 7.65 -12.75 -12.41
CA LYS A 130 7.01 -13.87 -11.71
C LYS A 130 8.00 -14.83 -11.06
N ASP A 131 9.24 -14.85 -11.54
CA ASP A 131 10.30 -15.72 -11.04
C ASP A 131 11.45 -14.89 -10.42
N GLY A 132 11.21 -14.40 -9.21
CA GLY A 132 12.19 -13.60 -8.49
C GLY A 132 13.48 -14.36 -8.14
N GLU A 133 13.42 -15.68 -7.94
CA GLU A 133 14.61 -16.49 -7.63
C GLU A 133 15.54 -16.59 -8.83
N LYS A 134 14.98 -16.84 -10.01
CA LYS A 134 15.75 -16.88 -11.26
C LYS A 134 16.38 -15.55 -11.59
N VAL A 135 15.62 -14.46 -11.40
CA VAL A 135 16.13 -13.10 -11.55
C VAL A 135 17.30 -12.85 -10.61
N TRP A 136 17.15 -13.18 -9.33
CA TRP A 136 18.20 -12.98 -8.34
C TRP A 136 19.49 -13.73 -8.71
N LYS A 137 19.41 -14.98 -9.16
CA LYS A 137 20.55 -15.76 -9.64
C LYS A 137 21.32 -15.04 -10.75
N ILE A 138 20.60 -14.57 -11.78
CA ILE A 138 21.19 -13.86 -12.92
C ILE A 138 21.86 -12.57 -12.46
N LEU A 139 21.22 -11.83 -11.57
CA LEU A 139 21.75 -10.58 -11.02
C LEU A 139 23.04 -10.83 -10.22
N GLN A 140 23.08 -11.88 -9.37
CA GLN A 140 24.28 -12.28 -8.63
C GLN A 140 25.44 -12.62 -9.56
N GLU A 141 25.21 -13.40 -10.60
CA GLU A 141 26.22 -13.78 -11.61
C GLU A 141 26.77 -12.55 -12.36
N ASN A 142 26.01 -11.45 -12.40
CA ASN A 142 26.43 -10.18 -12.99
C ASN A 142 26.90 -9.14 -11.95
N GLY A 143 27.24 -9.59 -10.73
CA GLY A 143 27.87 -8.75 -9.71
C GLY A 143 26.94 -7.92 -8.84
N ALA A 144 25.64 -8.19 -8.85
CA ALA A 144 24.69 -7.56 -7.94
C ALA A 144 24.90 -8.04 -6.49
N THR A 145 24.71 -7.15 -5.55
CA THR A 145 24.70 -7.43 -4.12
C THR A 145 23.37 -7.03 -3.51
N PHE A 146 23.07 -7.48 -2.30
CA PHE A 146 21.85 -7.06 -1.58
C PHE A 146 21.76 -5.55 -1.35
N LYS A 147 22.87 -4.83 -1.40
CA LYS A 147 22.88 -3.35 -1.30
C LYS A 147 22.38 -2.67 -2.57
N ASP A 148 22.44 -3.37 -3.69
CA ASP A 148 22.02 -2.87 -4.99
C ASP A 148 20.56 -3.20 -5.29
N LEU A 149 19.87 -3.91 -4.40
CA LEU A 149 18.58 -4.54 -4.68
C LEU A 149 17.50 -4.04 -3.73
N GLU A 150 16.43 -3.54 -4.27
CA GLU A 150 15.17 -3.39 -3.58
C GLU A 150 14.15 -4.33 -4.21
N VAL A 151 13.58 -5.21 -3.40
CA VAL A 151 12.52 -6.15 -3.84
C VAL A 151 11.31 -5.93 -2.97
N SER A 152 10.22 -5.61 -3.61
CA SER A 152 8.92 -5.52 -2.96
C SER A 152 7.92 -6.46 -3.63
N ASN A 153 6.91 -6.85 -2.87
CA ASN A 153 5.73 -7.42 -3.49
C ASN A 153 4.98 -6.28 -4.18
N ARG A 154 4.43 -6.52 -5.35
CA ARG A 154 3.46 -5.59 -5.92
C ARG A 154 2.37 -5.42 -4.87
N THR A 155 2.04 -4.16 -4.52
CA THR A 155 0.98 -3.97 -3.54
C THR A 155 -0.31 -4.55 -4.07
N LEU A 156 -0.96 -5.28 -3.24
CA LEU A 156 -2.17 -6.05 -3.55
C LEU A 156 -3.28 -5.28 -4.21
N LEU A 157 -3.40 -4.03 -3.86
CA LEU A 157 -4.44 -3.17 -4.39
C LEU A 157 -4.09 -2.65 -5.78
N THR A 158 -2.81 -2.53 -6.11
CA THR A 158 -2.39 -2.31 -7.49
C THR A 158 -2.92 -3.44 -8.38
N SER A 159 -2.84 -4.68 -7.93
CA SER A 159 -3.37 -5.84 -8.66
C SER A 159 -4.90 -5.87 -8.71
N LEU A 160 -5.57 -5.52 -7.63
CA LEU A 160 -7.03 -5.41 -7.61
C LEU A 160 -7.54 -4.26 -8.48
N PHE A 161 -6.87 -3.12 -8.47
CA PHE A 161 -7.24 -1.98 -9.32
C PHE A 161 -6.94 -2.24 -10.80
N MET A 162 -5.86 -2.93 -11.14
CA MET A 162 -5.61 -3.36 -12.53
C MET A 162 -6.68 -4.34 -13.01
N SER A 163 -7.13 -5.27 -12.16
CA SER A 163 -8.19 -6.22 -12.51
C SER A 163 -9.57 -5.56 -12.67
N THR A 164 -9.79 -4.41 -12.04
CA THR A 164 -11.05 -3.64 -12.14
C THR A 164 -11.02 -2.53 -13.19
N GLY A 165 -9.88 -2.31 -13.88
CA GLY A 165 -9.72 -1.25 -14.90
C GLY A 165 -9.67 0.18 -14.34
N LYS A 166 -9.54 0.35 -13.03
CA LYS A 166 -9.55 1.67 -12.35
C LYS A 166 -8.17 2.24 -12.05
N TYR A 167 -7.11 1.61 -12.51
CA TYR A 167 -5.73 2.06 -12.25
C TYR A 167 -5.43 3.48 -12.77
N ASP A 168 -5.99 3.84 -13.92
CA ASP A 168 -5.81 5.16 -14.53
C ASP A 168 -6.45 6.32 -13.74
N GLU A 169 -7.37 6.06 -12.82
CA GLU A 169 -8.01 7.10 -12.00
C GLU A 169 -7.16 7.51 -10.80
N ILE A 170 -6.35 6.60 -10.26
CA ILE A 170 -5.54 6.83 -9.05
C ILE A 170 -4.25 7.59 -9.34
N GLU A 171 -3.58 7.32 -10.47
CA GLU A 171 -2.41 8.10 -10.90
C GLU A 171 -2.74 9.59 -11.17
N ARG A 172 -4.02 9.92 -11.39
CA ARG A 172 -4.47 11.30 -11.60
C ARG A 172 -4.67 12.10 -10.30
N ASP A 173 -4.88 11.43 -9.18
CA ASP A 173 -5.14 12.09 -7.89
C ASP A 173 -3.87 12.32 -7.05
N ASP A 174 -2.76 11.69 -7.40
CA ASP A 174 -1.46 11.78 -6.72
C ASP A 174 -0.67 13.08 -7.01
N GLY A 175 -1.37 14.16 -7.34
CA GLY A 175 -0.83 15.53 -7.29
C GLY A 175 0.18 15.93 -8.37
N THR A 176 0.55 15.07 -9.32
CA THR A 176 1.49 15.39 -10.40
C THR A 176 0.85 16.06 -11.64
N ALA A 177 -0.47 16.19 -11.68
CA ALA A 177 -1.22 16.76 -12.80
C ALA A 177 -1.28 18.31 -12.83
N LYS A 178 -0.57 19.04 -11.98
CA LYS A 178 -0.62 20.52 -11.92
C LYS A 178 0.49 21.25 -12.66
N LYS A 179 1.10 20.71 -13.71
CA LYS A 179 2.08 21.44 -14.54
C LYS A 179 2.00 21.24 -16.06
N ARG A 180 0.83 21.11 -16.65
CA ARG A 180 0.68 21.23 -18.12
C ARG A 180 -0.61 21.94 -18.56
N ARG A 181 -0.79 23.19 -18.10
CA ARG A 181 -1.66 24.16 -18.81
C ARG A 181 -1.16 25.57 -18.50
N LYS A 182 -0.16 26.03 -19.26
CA LYS A 182 0.07 27.43 -19.67
C LYS A 182 1.27 27.45 -20.63
N LYS A 183 1.01 27.29 -21.88
CA LYS A 183 1.58 28.10 -22.97
C LYS A 183 0.70 27.89 -24.19
#